data_6d62b6411a6465cea436564f366912a3
#
_entry.id   6d62b6411a6465cea436564f366912a3
#
_cell.length_a   1.000
_cell.length_b   1.000
_cell.length_c   1.000
_cell.angle_alpha   90.00
_cell.angle_beta   90.00
_cell.angle_gamma   90.00
#
_symmetry.space_group_name_H-M   'P 1'
#
loop_
_entity.id
_entity.type
_entity.pdbx_description
1 polymer ?
#
loop_
_entity_poly.entity_id
_entity_poly.type
_entity_poly.pdbx_seq_one_letter_code
_entity_poly.pdbx_strand_id
1 'polypeptide(L)'
;MRQDALNRLRAAMQQADAEVMLIDHGEMLAWLTGYTVSETLYRACLVPLSGEPWMVLRQLDEVPCRTQSPGLAVVSYPDWADPWQTVADSLTQRGFATAKVGADFYSYGMTVHSWQQLSRHLPGVVWRDLTGISDRLRSVKSASELNTLRHAAAIADFTLQQIGSAVTAGWRVRDVAALAARHFLEQGADSGETGPIVIASGDSGFLHASSHEQRLQRGDILHVELIPKVNHYSARVMRPFVVGKVSDAQQVLAQQLLAIQDRQIAAMKPGMLANEVDALAREALLSSGLRSAFTNVTGYTLGLYTRTPRPSDFSGAFHPGACWQLEADMVFHMYLSAQGMAFSETVRVTAAGGERLTRVARQPGELAAS
;
A
#
# COMPACT_ATOMS: atom_id res chain seq x y z
N MET A 1 -5.60 -10.52 -18.55
CA MET A 1 -6.56 -10.28 -17.44
C MET A 1 -6.58 -11.47 -16.48
N ARG A 2 -6.69 -11.23 -15.18
CA ARG A 2 -6.73 -12.30 -14.15
C ARG A 2 -8.15 -12.84 -14.02
N GLN A 3 -8.35 -14.11 -14.38
CA GLN A 3 -9.68 -14.72 -14.41
C GLN A 3 -10.32 -14.84 -13.02
N ASP A 4 -9.52 -15.16 -11.98
CA ASP A 4 -9.97 -15.21 -10.59
C ASP A 4 -10.45 -13.84 -10.10
N ALA A 5 -9.73 -12.77 -10.43
CA ALA A 5 -10.10 -11.41 -10.12
C ALA A 5 -11.40 -10.98 -10.82
N LEU A 6 -11.52 -11.31 -12.08
CA LEU A 6 -12.73 -11.03 -12.85
C LEU A 6 -13.98 -11.75 -12.28
N ASN A 7 -13.81 -13.01 -11.88
CA ASN A 7 -14.91 -13.79 -11.28
C ASN A 7 -15.34 -13.19 -9.93
N ARG A 8 -14.40 -12.77 -9.08
CA ARG A 8 -14.70 -12.09 -7.80
C ARG A 8 -15.41 -10.77 -8.01
N LEU A 9 -14.96 -9.97 -8.99
CA LEU A 9 -15.62 -8.71 -9.33
C LEU A 9 -17.07 -8.95 -9.81
N ARG A 10 -17.29 -9.89 -10.73
CA ARG A 10 -18.62 -10.22 -11.23
C ARG A 10 -19.56 -10.72 -10.14
N ALA A 11 -19.07 -11.50 -9.19
CA ALA A 11 -19.87 -11.91 -8.04
C ALA A 11 -20.32 -10.70 -7.19
N ALA A 12 -19.43 -9.74 -6.97
CA ALA A 12 -19.78 -8.50 -6.27
C ALA A 12 -20.77 -7.63 -7.07
N MET A 13 -20.60 -7.56 -8.38
CA MET A 13 -21.55 -6.87 -9.27
C MET A 13 -22.96 -7.47 -9.22
N GLN A 14 -23.08 -8.81 -9.20
CA GLN A 14 -24.37 -9.50 -9.05
C GLN A 14 -25.07 -9.13 -7.74
N GLN A 15 -24.31 -9.10 -6.62
CA GLN A 15 -24.84 -8.72 -5.31
C GLN A 15 -25.31 -7.27 -5.27
N ALA A 16 -24.67 -6.39 -6.03
CA ALA A 16 -24.99 -4.97 -6.13
C ALA A 16 -26.01 -4.64 -7.21
N ASP A 17 -26.55 -5.63 -7.93
CA ASP A 17 -27.46 -5.44 -9.07
C ASP A 17 -26.86 -4.51 -10.14
N ALA A 18 -25.55 -4.66 -10.43
CA ALA A 18 -24.82 -3.91 -11.46
C ALA A 18 -24.61 -4.77 -12.71
N GLU A 19 -24.94 -4.23 -13.88
CA GLU A 19 -24.80 -4.89 -15.19
C GLU A 19 -23.42 -4.64 -15.81
N VAL A 20 -22.82 -3.48 -15.52
CA VAL A 20 -21.47 -3.10 -15.93
C VAL A 20 -20.76 -2.43 -14.76
N MET A 21 -19.48 -2.72 -14.54
CA MET A 21 -18.63 -1.98 -13.62
C MET A 21 -17.75 -1.02 -14.38
N LEU A 22 -17.78 0.27 -14.01
CA LEU A 22 -16.83 1.28 -14.44
C LEU A 22 -15.69 1.31 -13.41
N ILE A 23 -14.48 1.00 -13.86
CA ILE A 23 -13.28 0.96 -13.02
C ILE A 23 -12.31 2.01 -13.52
N ASP A 24 -12.10 3.06 -12.74
CA ASP A 24 -11.10 4.11 -12.95
C ASP A 24 -10.06 4.22 -11.82
N HIS A 25 -10.20 3.38 -10.79
CA HIS A 25 -9.26 3.24 -9.69
C HIS A 25 -7.97 2.57 -10.18
N GLY A 26 -6.83 3.25 -10.09
CA GLY A 26 -5.56 2.80 -10.68
C GLY A 26 -5.10 1.42 -10.20
N GLU A 27 -5.18 1.16 -8.91
CA GLU A 27 -4.82 -0.13 -8.30
C GLU A 27 -5.75 -1.25 -8.75
N MET A 28 -7.05 -0.98 -8.84
CA MET A 28 -8.01 -1.97 -9.31
C MET A 28 -7.82 -2.30 -10.79
N LEU A 29 -7.52 -1.29 -11.62
CA LEU A 29 -7.14 -1.47 -13.02
C LEU A 29 -5.92 -2.37 -13.15
N ALA A 30 -4.82 -2.05 -12.45
CA ALA A 30 -3.59 -2.83 -12.48
C ALA A 30 -3.80 -4.25 -11.95
N TRP A 31 -4.56 -4.42 -10.87
CA TRP A 31 -4.85 -5.72 -10.27
C TRP A 31 -5.67 -6.63 -11.19
N LEU A 32 -6.67 -6.06 -11.87
CA LEU A 32 -7.57 -6.81 -12.75
C LEU A 32 -6.93 -7.14 -14.11
N THR A 33 -6.28 -6.13 -14.72
CA THR A 33 -5.81 -6.22 -16.11
C THR A 33 -4.32 -6.56 -16.24
N GLY A 34 -3.52 -6.28 -15.23
CA GLY A 34 -2.06 -6.31 -15.28
C GLY A 34 -1.46 -5.05 -15.92
N TYR A 35 -2.27 -4.13 -16.42
CA TYR A 35 -1.80 -2.88 -17.00
C TYR A 35 -1.66 -1.78 -15.95
N THR A 36 -0.46 -1.24 -15.82
CA THR A 36 -0.21 -0.07 -14.98
C THR A 36 -0.47 1.18 -15.80
N VAL A 37 -1.61 1.77 -15.57
CA VAL A 37 -2.10 2.89 -16.37
C VAL A 37 -1.31 4.17 -16.19
N SER A 38 -1.17 4.93 -17.29
CA SER A 38 -0.84 6.35 -17.22
C SER A 38 -2.00 7.12 -16.58
N GLU A 39 -1.67 8.02 -15.66
CA GLU A 39 -2.66 8.86 -14.97
C GLU A 39 -2.74 10.27 -15.55
N THR A 40 -2.19 10.48 -16.75
CA THR A 40 -2.14 11.81 -17.38
C THR A 40 -3.53 12.30 -17.80
N LEU A 41 -4.34 11.42 -18.41
CA LEU A 41 -5.71 11.69 -18.81
C LEU A 41 -6.65 10.64 -18.24
N TYR A 42 -7.97 10.93 -18.27
CA TYR A 42 -8.98 10.01 -17.75
C TYR A 42 -8.97 8.67 -18.52
N ARG A 43 -9.09 7.60 -17.81
CA ARG A 43 -9.15 6.24 -18.35
C ARG A 43 -10.05 5.38 -17.44
N ALA A 44 -10.70 4.39 -18.06
CA ALA A 44 -11.52 3.43 -17.32
C ALA A 44 -11.51 2.07 -18.01
N CYS A 45 -11.62 1.00 -17.23
CA CYS A 45 -11.98 -0.31 -17.70
C CYS A 45 -13.46 -0.57 -17.44
N LEU A 46 -14.18 -0.95 -18.46
CA LEU A 46 -15.60 -1.31 -18.37
C LEU A 46 -15.68 -2.84 -18.34
N VAL A 47 -16.28 -3.37 -17.29
CA VAL A 47 -16.43 -4.81 -17.09
C VAL A 47 -17.92 -5.15 -17.08
N PRO A 48 -18.44 -5.78 -18.16
CA PRO A 48 -19.83 -6.23 -18.17
C PRO A 48 -19.98 -7.47 -17.27
N LEU A 49 -21.18 -7.67 -16.73
CA LEU A 49 -21.51 -8.86 -15.94
C LEU A 49 -21.34 -10.14 -16.77
N SER A 50 -21.62 -10.07 -18.07
CA SER A 50 -21.35 -11.10 -19.07
C SER A 50 -20.71 -10.49 -20.31
N GLY A 51 -19.76 -11.21 -20.94
CA GLY A 51 -19.01 -10.73 -22.11
C GLY A 51 -17.61 -10.21 -21.76
N GLU A 52 -16.92 -9.65 -22.76
CA GLU A 52 -15.52 -9.25 -22.63
C GLU A 52 -15.39 -7.81 -22.11
N PRO A 53 -14.53 -7.58 -21.11
CA PRO A 53 -14.14 -6.24 -20.66
C PRO A 53 -13.40 -5.46 -21.75
N TRP A 54 -13.47 -4.13 -21.65
CA TRP A 54 -12.70 -3.25 -22.52
C TRP A 54 -12.14 -2.06 -21.76
N MET A 55 -10.99 -1.56 -22.23
CA MET A 55 -10.32 -0.36 -21.72
C MET A 55 -10.66 0.84 -22.58
N VAL A 56 -10.95 1.98 -21.95
CA VAL A 56 -11.01 3.30 -22.60
C VAL A 56 -9.83 4.11 -22.07
N LEU A 57 -8.96 4.58 -22.99
CA LEU A 57 -7.76 5.33 -22.64
C LEU A 57 -7.31 6.21 -23.82
N ARG A 58 -6.36 7.12 -23.57
CA ARG A 58 -5.80 7.94 -24.65
C ARG A 58 -4.99 7.09 -25.63
N GLN A 59 -4.93 7.54 -26.89
CA GLN A 59 -4.28 6.80 -27.98
C GLN A 59 -2.78 6.52 -27.73
N LEU A 60 -2.07 7.43 -27.06
CA LEU A 60 -0.66 7.25 -26.72
C LEU A 60 -0.42 6.03 -25.82
N ASP A 61 -1.38 5.67 -24.98
CA ASP A 61 -1.28 4.55 -24.04
C ASP A 61 -1.80 3.21 -24.61
N GLU A 62 -2.29 3.19 -25.85
CA GLU A 62 -2.86 1.98 -26.45
C GLU A 62 -1.83 0.85 -26.61
N VAL A 63 -0.63 1.15 -27.15
CA VAL A 63 0.41 0.15 -27.36
C VAL A 63 0.91 -0.43 -26.03
N PRO A 64 1.27 0.36 -25.01
CA PRO A 64 1.59 -0.15 -23.68
C PRO A 64 0.50 -1.03 -23.08
N CYS A 65 -0.78 -0.63 -23.19
CA CYS A 65 -1.89 -1.41 -22.69
C CYS A 65 -2.01 -2.77 -23.37
N ARG A 66 -1.96 -2.82 -24.70
CA ARG A 66 -2.01 -4.07 -25.47
C ARG A 66 -0.84 -4.99 -25.18
N THR A 67 0.35 -4.43 -24.93
CA THR A 67 1.55 -5.20 -24.60
C THR A 67 1.44 -5.86 -23.21
N GLN A 68 0.97 -5.11 -22.21
CA GLN A 68 0.88 -5.60 -20.82
C GLN A 68 -0.39 -6.44 -20.59
N SER A 69 -1.45 -6.21 -21.37
CA SER A 69 -2.73 -6.92 -21.24
C SER A 69 -3.19 -7.49 -22.58
N PRO A 70 -2.48 -8.52 -23.11
CA PRO A 70 -2.83 -9.14 -24.38
C PRO A 70 -4.29 -9.63 -24.37
N GLY A 71 -5.03 -9.33 -25.47
CA GLY A 71 -6.42 -9.74 -25.63
C GLY A 71 -7.46 -8.80 -24.97
N LEU A 72 -7.07 -7.81 -24.17
CA LEU A 72 -7.99 -6.78 -23.70
C LEU A 72 -8.38 -5.85 -24.85
N ALA A 73 -9.68 -5.71 -25.08
CA ALA A 73 -10.21 -4.77 -26.06
C ALA A 73 -9.90 -3.33 -25.62
N VAL A 74 -9.52 -2.47 -26.56
CA VAL A 74 -9.17 -1.07 -26.29
C VAL A 74 -9.96 -0.16 -27.21
N VAL A 75 -10.57 0.87 -26.62
CA VAL A 75 -11.15 2.02 -27.28
C VAL A 75 -10.27 3.22 -26.94
N SER A 76 -9.59 3.80 -27.93
CA SER A 76 -8.68 4.91 -27.70
C SER A 76 -9.22 6.22 -28.22
N TYR A 77 -8.79 7.35 -27.62
CA TYR A 77 -9.16 8.70 -28.00
C TYR A 77 -7.88 9.58 -28.10
N PRO A 78 -7.85 10.57 -29.02
CA PRO A 78 -6.75 11.52 -29.11
C PRO A 78 -6.76 12.48 -27.91
N ASP A 79 -5.60 13.01 -27.52
CA ASP A 79 -5.40 13.81 -26.30
C ASP A 79 -6.28 15.07 -26.20
N TRP A 80 -6.83 15.56 -27.32
CA TRP A 80 -7.73 16.71 -27.37
C TRP A 80 -9.22 16.35 -27.34
N ALA A 81 -9.57 15.07 -27.30
CA ALA A 81 -10.97 14.63 -27.22
C ALA A 81 -11.47 14.59 -25.77
N ASP A 82 -12.79 14.60 -25.63
CA ASP A 82 -13.44 14.41 -24.35
C ASP A 82 -13.39 12.92 -23.94
N PRO A 83 -12.65 12.54 -22.92
CA PRO A 83 -12.51 11.15 -22.50
C PRO A 83 -13.81 10.57 -21.94
N TRP A 84 -14.61 11.36 -21.25
CA TRP A 84 -15.88 10.90 -20.65
C TRP A 84 -16.94 10.66 -21.71
N GLN A 85 -16.96 11.50 -22.78
CA GLN A 85 -17.79 11.23 -23.95
C GLN A 85 -17.38 9.91 -24.62
N THR A 86 -16.07 9.63 -24.74
CA THR A 86 -15.59 8.36 -25.33
C THR A 86 -16.03 7.16 -24.49
N VAL A 87 -15.98 7.27 -23.14
CA VAL A 87 -16.53 6.23 -22.25
C VAL A 87 -18.03 6.03 -22.51
N ALA A 88 -18.80 7.11 -22.57
CA ALA A 88 -20.25 7.06 -22.80
C ALA A 88 -20.61 6.45 -24.17
N ASP A 89 -19.89 6.85 -25.22
CA ASP A 89 -20.07 6.30 -26.56
C ASP A 89 -19.76 4.80 -26.60
N SER A 90 -18.69 4.38 -25.90
CA SER A 90 -18.30 2.97 -25.83
C SER A 90 -19.33 2.09 -25.13
N LEU A 91 -19.99 2.61 -24.08
CA LEU A 91 -21.11 1.97 -23.38
C LEU A 91 -22.34 1.89 -24.28
N THR A 92 -22.69 3.01 -24.90
CA THR A 92 -23.87 3.11 -25.80
C THR A 92 -23.78 2.15 -26.99
N GLN A 93 -22.61 2.10 -27.64
CA GLN A 93 -22.35 1.19 -28.77
C GLN A 93 -22.48 -0.30 -28.39
N ARG A 94 -22.28 -0.63 -27.10
CA ARG A 94 -22.41 -2.00 -26.57
C ARG A 94 -23.75 -2.29 -25.91
N GLY A 95 -24.71 -1.37 -26.03
CA GLY A 95 -26.07 -1.54 -25.52
C GLY A 95 -26.27 -1.22 -24.05
N PHE A 96 -25.34 -0.50 -23.42
CA PHE A 96 -25.36 -0.17 -21.98
C PHE A 96 -25.80 1.29 -21.69
N ALA A 97 -26.41 1.99 -22.63
CA ALA A 97 -26.81 3.40 -22.46
C ALA A 97 -27.81 3.65 -21.30
N THR A 98 -28.55 2.62 -20.89
CA THR A 98 -29.54 2.67 -19.80
C THR A 98 -29.29 1.61 -18.74
N ALA A 99 -28.09 1.05 -18.72
CA ALA A 99 -27.72 -0.03 -17.82
C ALA A 99 -27.53 0.45 -16.36
N LYS A 100 -27.54 -0.50 -15.44
CA LYS A 100 -27.11 -0.31 -14.07
C LYS A 100 -25.59 -0.39 -14.01
N VAL A 101 -24.92 0.76 -13.86
CA VAL A 101 -23.45 0.87 -13.86
C VAL A 101 -22.94 1.02 -12.45
N GLY A 102 -22.12 0.06 -12.02
CA GLY A 102 -21.40 0.12 -10.73
C GLY A 102 -20.18 1.03 -10.82
N ALA A 103 -19.91 1.79 -9.77
CA ALA A 103 -18.71 2.61 -9.63
C ALA A 103 -18.18 2.59 -8.18
N ASP A 104 -16.87 2.68 -8.03
CA ASP A 104 -16.22 2.91 -6.74
C ASP A 104 -16.01 4.41 -6.54
N PHE A 105 -16.87 5.04 -5.76
CA PHE A 105 -16.79 6.49 -5.51
C PHE A 105 -15.64 6.89 -4.57
N TYR A 106 -14.91 5.93 -4.03
CA TYR A 106 -13.66 6.18 -3.31
C TYR A 106 -12.43 6.22 -4.25
N SER A 107 -12.65 6.01 -5.55
CA SER A 107 -11.61 6.07 -6.56
C SER A 107 -11.05 7.47 -6.74
N TYR A 108 -9.72 7.59 -6.87
CA TYR A 108 -9.07 8.83 -7.26
C TYR A 108 -9.38 9.28 -8.69
N GLY A 109 -9.75 8.35 -9.57
CA GLY A 109 -10.22 8.66 -10.92
C GLY A 109 -11.60 9.29 -10.91
N MET A 110 -12.45 8.90 -9.94
CA MET A 110 -13.83 9.40 -9.78
C MET A 110 -13.85 10.72 -9.00
N THR A 111 -13.21 11.75 -9.55
CA THR A 111 -13.33 13.12 -9.01
C THR A 111 -14.74 13.64 -9.19
N VAL A 112 -15.11 14.70 -8.45
CA VAL A 112 -16.40 15.39 -8.67
C VAL A 112 -16.56 15.81 -10.14
N HIS A 113 -15.48 16.28 -10.77
CA HIS A 113 -15.48 16.64 -12.18
C HIS A 113 -15.77 15.41 -13.07
N SER A 114 -15.05 14.31 -12.87
CA SER A 114 -15.27 13.06 -13.63
C SER A 114 -16.70 12.57 -13.48
N TRP A 115 -17.23 12.59 -12.26
CA TRP A 115 -18.61 12.23 -11.97
C TRP A 115 -19.63 13.11 -12.72
N GLN A 116 -19.43 14.43 -12.71
CA GLN A 116 -20.31 15.39 -13.43
C GLN A 116 -20.29 15.16 -14.93
N GLN A 117 -19.11 14.89 -15.53
CA GLN A 117 -18.99 14.63 -16.95
C GLN A 117 -19.66 13.30 -17.32
N LEU A 118 -19.38 12.22 -16.61
CA LEU A 118 -20.01 10.92 -16.84
C LEU A 118 -21.54 11.01 -16.69
N SER A 119 -22.04 11.67 -15.67
CA SER A 119 -23.48 11.85 -15.45
C SER A 119 -24.15 12.66 -16.58
N ARG A 120 -23.44 13.64 -17.15
CA ARG A 120 -23.92 14.42 -18.29
C ARG A 120 -24.03 13.59 -19.55
N HIS A 121 -23.00 12.78 -19.84
CA HIS A 121 -22.92 11.99 -21.07
C HIS A 121 -23.73 10.68 -20.99
N LEU A 122 -24.10 10.25 -19.81
CA LEU A 122 -24.84 9.00 -19.52
C LEU A 122 -26.14 9.26 -18.73
N PRO A 123 -27.03 10.11 -19.22
CA PRO A 123 -28.25 10.51 -18.47
C PRO A 123 -29.24 9.35 -18.24
N GLY A 124 -29.15 8.27 -19.00
CA GLY A 124 -30.04 7.09 -18.88
C GLY A 124 -29.47 6.01 -17.93
N VAL A 125 -28.24 6.11 -17.47
CA VAL A 125 -27.59 5.12 -16.62
C VAL A 125 -28.12 5.20 -15.18
N VAL A 126 -28.36 4.03 -14.59
CA VAL A 126 -28.68 3.92 -13.16
C VAL A 126 -27.41 3.54 -12.41
N TRP A 127 -26.84 4.48 -11.66
CA TRP A 127 -25.61 4.25 -10.92
C TRP A 127 -25.82 3.35 -9.70
N ARG A 128 -24.90 2.42 -9.49
CA ARG A 128 -24.79 1.55 -8.31
C ARG A 128 -23.54 1.90 -7.53
N ASP A 129 -23.71 2.23 -6.26
CA ASP A 129 -22.60 2.55 -5.36
C ASP A 129 -21.90 1.26 -4.90
N LEU A 130 -20.67 1.07 -5.37
CA LEU A 130 -19.76 0.01 -4.93
C LEU A 130 -18.51 0.60 -4.22
N THR A 131 -18.69 1.68 -3.49
CA THR A 131 -17.60 2.33 -2.75
C THR A 131 -16.80 1.33 -1.91
N GLY A 132 -15.48 1.36 -2.06
CA GLY A 132 -14.53 0.47 -1.38
C GLY A 132 -14.40 -0.93 -1.98
N ILE A 133 -15.05 -1.21 -3.12
CA ILE A 133 -14.95 -2.53 -3.77
C ILE A 133 -13.52 -2.87 -4.18
N SER A 134 -12.75 -1.87 -4.64
CA SER A 134 -11.35 -2.05 -5.02
C SER A 134 -10.54 -2.64 -3.87
N ASP A 135 -10.62 -2.03 -2.70
CA ASP A 135 -9.85 -2.45 -1.53
C ASP A 135 -10.31 -3.81 -1.00
N ARG A 136 -11.63 -4.04 -0.93
CA ARG A 136 -12.18 -5.34 -0.50
C ARG A 136 -11.71 -6.50 -1.37
N LEU A 137 -11.77 -6.35 -2.70
CA LEU A 137 -11.37 -7.43 -3.61
C LEU A 137 -9.86 -7.71 -3.60
N ARG A 138 -9.03 -6.72 -3.23
CA ARG A 138 -7.57 -6.84 -3.17
C ARG A 138 -7.04 -7.15 -1.77
N SER A 139 -7.89 -7.16 -0.73
CA SER A 139 -7.47 -7.34 0.66
C SER A 139 -6.79 -8.70 0.90
N VAL A 140 -7.41 -9.79 0.44
CA VAL A 140 -6.88 -11.17 0.53
C VAL A 140 -5.99 -11.45 -0.68
N LYS A 141 -4.74 -11.82 -0.42
CA LYS A 141 -3.71 -12.02 -1.45
C LYS A 141 -3.71 -13.46 -1.97
N SER A 142 -3.53 -13.61 -3.27
CA SER A 142 -3.24 -14.90 -3.89
C SER A 142 -1.80 -15.37 -3.59
N ALA A 143 -1.50 -16.63 -3.86
CA ALA A 143 -0.15 -17.18 -3.67
C ALA A 143 0.91 -16.42 -4.51
N SER A 144 0.57 -15.99 -5.72
CA SER A 144 1.48 -15.21 -6.55
C SER A 144 1.75 -13.81 -5.99
N GLU A 145 0.72 -13.14 -5.47
CA GLU A 145 0.85 -11.84 -4.80
C GLU A 145 1.70 -11.94 -3.54
N LEU A 146 1.50 -13.00 -2.74
CA LEU A 146 2.33 -13.26 -1.57
C LEU A 146 3.80 -13.51 -1.92
N ASN A 147 4.09 -14.19 -3.03
CA ASN A 147 5.47 -14.38 -3.49
C ASN A 147 6.11 -13.05 -3.91
N THR A 148 5.37 -12.18 -4.59
CA THR A 148 5.83 -10.83 -4.95
C THR A 148 6.10 -9.99 -3.70
N LEU A 149 5.21 -10.03 -2.70
CA LEU A 149 5.40 -9.35 -1.41
C LEU A 149 6.63 -9.88 -0.63
N ARG A 150 6.88 -11.19 -0.67
CA ARG A 150 8.12 -11.77 -0.08
C ARG A 150 9.37 -11.26 -0.77
N HIS A 151 9.34 -11.10 -2.10
CA HIS A 151 10.46 -10.52 -2.83
C HIS A 151 10.69 -9.06 -2.43
N ALA A 152 9.64 -8.25 -2.38
CA ALA A 152 9.74 -6.87 -1.89
C ALA A 152 10.28 -6.81 -0.45
N ALA A 153 9.81 -7.70 0.45
CA ALA A 153 10.32 -7.79 1.82
C ALA A 153 11.82 -8.16 1.87
N ALA A 154 12.28 -9.07 1.03
CA ALA A 154 13.68 -9.44 0.93
C ALA A 154 14.57 -8.27 0.47
N ILE A 155 14.08 -7.43 -0.45
CA ILE A 155 14.78 -6.21 -0.87
C ILE A 155 14.92 -5.24 0.30
N ALA A 156 13.87 -5.06 1.11
CA ALA A 156 13.92 -4.21 2.29
C ALA A 156 14.93 -4.74 3.33
N ASP A 157 14.90 -6.04 3.61
CA ASP A 157 15.83 -6.70 4.55
C ASP A 157 17.28 -6.54 4.11
N PHE A 158 17.57 -6.81 2.83
CA PHE A 158 18.90 -6.61 2.25
C PHE A 158 19.37 -5.17 2.39
N THR A 159 18.52 -4.22 2.04
CA THR A 159 18.87 -2.79 2.06
C THR A 159 19.15 -2.30 3.49
N LEU A 160 18.38 -2.74 4.50
CA LEU A 160 18.68 -2.43 5.91
C LEU A 160 20.04 -2.94 6.34
N GLN A 161 20.43 -4.16 5.92
CA GLN A 161 21.75 -4.72 6.21
C GLN A 161 22.86 -3.89 5.56
N GLN A 162 22.67 -3.43 4.31
CA GLN A 162 23.65 -2.58 3.63
C GLN A 162 23.78 -1.21 4.30
N ILE A 163 22.67 -0.60 4.75
CA ILE A 163 22.71 0.64 5.52
C ILE A 163 23.53 0.45 6.82
N GLY A 164 23.25 -0.61 7.58
CA GLY A 164 23.97 -0.91 8.82
C GLY A 164 25.47 -1.15 8.62
N SER A 165 25.88 -1.63 7.45
CA SER A 165 27.28 -1.92 7.15
C SER A 165 28.05 -0.73 6.59
N ALA A 166 27.39 0.19 5.88
CA ALA A 166 28.05 1.24 5.09
C ALA A 166 27.97 2.63 5.72
N VAL A 167 26.88 2.93 6.45
CA VAL A 167 26.60 4.28 6.96
C VAL A 167 27.40 4.54 8.24
N THR A 168 27.97 5.76 8.32
CA THR A 168 28.75 6.19 9.48
C THR A 168 28.38 7.62 9.88
N ALA A 169 28.88 8.08 11.03
CA ALA A 169 28.80 9.49 11.39
C ALA A 169 29.32 10.41 10.26
N GLY A 170 28.73 11.59 10.15
CA GLY A 170 29.07 12.56 9.10
C GLY A 170 28.29 12.40 7.78
N TRP A 171 27.70 11.25 7.51
CA TRP A 171 26.82 11.08 6.35
C TRP A 171 25.62 12.00 6.46
N ARG A 172 25.20 12.59 5.33
CA ARG A 172 23.91 13.28 5.29
C ARG A 172 22.79 12.24 5.20
N VAL A 173 21.66 12.56 5.78
CA VAL A 173 20.46 11.70 5.69
C VAL A 173 20.09 11.38 4.24
N ARG A 174 20.20 12.36 3.32
CA ARG A 174 19.97 12.11 1.89
C ARG A 174 20.92 11.12 1.24
N ASP A 175 22.17 11.03 1.73
CA ASP A 175 23.14 10.07 1.19
C ASP A 175 22.75 8.64 1.60
N VAL A 176 22.15 8.46 2.79
CA VAL A 176 21.56 7.19 3.20
C VAL A 176 20.35 6.83 2.33
N ALA A 177 19.47 7.80 2.03
CA ALA A 177 18.34 7.57 1.15
C ALA A 177 18.79 7.22 -0.28
N ALA A 178 19.85 7.88 -0.79
CA ALA A 178 20.43 7.55 -2.10
C ALA A 178 21.03 6.13 -2.14
N LEU A 179 21.68 5.70 -1.05
CA LEU A 179 22.18 4.32 -0.90
C LEU A 179 21.01 3.32 -0.93
N ALA A 180 19.95 3.58 -0.18
CA ALA A 180 18.75 2.73 -0.16
C ALA A 180 18.09 2.64 -1.55
N ALA A 181 17.90 3.79 -2.21
CA ALA A 181 17.33 3.87 -3.56
C ALA A 181 18.13 3.07 -4.59
N ARG A 182 19.47 3.17 -4.53
CA ARG A 182 20.36 2.39 -5.39
C ARG A 182 20.16 0.88 -5.17
N HIS A 183 20.15 0.42 -3.92
CA HIS A 183 19.98 -1.01 -3.63
C HIS A 183 18.59 -1.51 -4.02
N PHE A 184 17.53 -0.69 -3.91
CA PHE A 184 16.21 -1.06 -4.42
C PHE A 184 16.27 -1.41 -5.91
N LEU A 185 16.83 -0.52 -6.73
CA LEU A 185 16.93 -0.71 -8.17
C LEU A 185 17.85 -1.88 -8.53
N GLU A 186 19.00 -2.03 -7.87
CA GLU A 186 19.93 -3.15 -8.08
C GLU A 186 19.31 -4.52 -7.75
N GLN A 187 18.38 -4.56 -6.78
CA GLN A 187 17.67 -5.78 -6.38
C GLN A 187 16.35 -6.01 -7.11
N GLY A 188 16.01 -5.17 -8.08
CA GLY A 188 14.85 -5.35 -8.96
C GLY A 188 13.54 -4.76 -8.44
N ALA A 189 13.59 -3.76 -7.55
CA ALA A 189 12.41 -2.96 -7.24
C ALA A 189 12.02 -2.04 -8.42
N ASP A 190 10.75 -1.69 -8.50
CA ASP A 190 10.17 -0.86 -9.58
C ASP A 190 10.75 0.56 -9.60
N SER A 191 11.17 1.08 -8.45
CA SER A 191 11.72 2.42 -8.28
C SER A 191 12.65 2.51 -7.08
N GLY A 192 13.41 3.61 -7.00
CA GLY A 192 14.23 3.96 -5.83
C GLY A 192 13.46 4.76 -4.75
N GLU A 193 12.14 4.79 -4.79
CA GLU A 193 11.34 5.51 -3.79
C GLU A 193 11.44 4.83 -2.42
N THR A 194 12.08 5.51 -1.47
CA THR A 194 12.18 5.04 -0.07
C THR A 194 11.06 5.64 0.78
N GLY A 195 10.82 5.06 1.96
CA GLY A 195 10.07 5.70 3.03
C GLY A 195 10.88 6.82 3.72
N PRO A 196 10.37 7.38 4.81
CA PRO A 196 11.10 8.35 5.62
C PRO A 196 12.41 7.78 6.16
N ILE A 197 13.51 8.47 5.88
CA ILE A 197 14.82 8.27 6.49
C ILE A 197 15.18 9.58 7.15
N VAL A 198 15.22 9.60 8.49
CA VAL A 198 15.31 10.85 9.27
C VAL A 198 16.04 10.64 10.58
N ILE A 199 16.58 11.72 11.16
CA ILE A 199 17.04 11.72 12.56
C ILE A 199 15.80 11.79 13.45
N ALA A 200 15.62 10.77 14.28
CA ALA A 200 14.41 10.55 15.07
C ALA A 200 14.48 11.18 16.46
N SER A 201 13.36 11.72 16.90
CA SER A 201 13.17 12.18 18.28
C SER A 201 11.69 12.13 18.66
N GLY A 202 11.40 12.05 19.96
CA GLY A 202 10.03 11.99 20.45
C GLY A 202 9.32 10.67 20.08
N ASP A 203 8.00 10.63 20.20
CA ASP A 203 7.25 9.37 20.13
C ASP A 203 6.86 8.93 18.72
N SER A 204 6.48 9.85 17.85
CA SER A 204 5.98 9.53 16.50
C SER A 204 6.13 10.64 15.46
N GLY A 205 6.42 11.88 15.86
CA GLY A 205 6.50 13.03 14.95
C GLY A 205 7.53 12.85 13.83
N PHE A 206 8.57 12.06 14.06
CA PHE A 206 9.61 11.77 13.08
C PHE A 206 9.14 10.85 11.93
N LEU A 207 8.08 10.07 12.10
CA LEU A 207 7.61 9.11 11.09
C LEU A 207 7.24 9.76 9.74
N HIS A 208 6.94 11.06 9.74
CA HIS A 208 6.65 11.83 8.51
C HIS A 208 7.53 13.10 8.40
N ALA A 209 8.64 13.13 9.14
CA ALA A 209 9.57 14.25 9.11
C ALA A 209 10.49 14.19 7.89
N SER A 210 11.25 15.26 7.67
CA SER A 210 12.29 15.36 6.65
C SER A 210 13.52 16.00 7.27
N SER A 211 14.67 15.34 7.11
CA SER A 211 15.95 15.82 7.62
C SER A 211 17.11 15.63 6.62
N HIS A 212 16.81 15.72 5.33
CA HIS A 212 17.70 15.35 4.23
C HIS A 212 19.10 15.97 4.28
N GLU A 213 19.23 17.24 4.71
CA GLU A 213 20.52 17.92 4.75
C GLU A 213 21.27 17.73 6.08
N GLN A 214 20.61 17.20 7.09
CA GLN A 214 21.26 16.97 8.37
C GLN A 214 22.33 15.87 8.25
N ARG A 215 23.42 16.07 8.99
CA ARG A 215 24.50 15.09 9.10
C ARG A 215 24.37 14.29 10.38
N LEU A 216 24.54 12.99 10.25
CA LEU A 216 24.53 12.06 11.38
C LEU A 216 25.67 12.39 12.36
N GLN A 217 25.33 12.53 13.62
CA GLN A 217 26.27 12.77 14.71
C GLN A 217 26.22 11.62 15.70
N ARG A 218 27.28 11.44 16.44
CA ARG A 218 27.32 10.42 17.52
C ARG A 218 26.18 10.65 18.51
N GLY A 219 25.44 9.59 18.80
CA GLY A 219 24.27 9.59 19.67
C GLY A 219 22.94 9.77 18.95
N ASP A 220 22.93 10.20 17.67
CA ASP A 220 21.69 10.29 16.89
C ASP A 220 21.06 8.91 16.73
N ILE A 221 19.72 8.91 16.66
CA ILE A 221 18.94 7.76 16.22
C ILE A 221 18.48 8.03 14.79
N LEU A 222 19.01 7.28 13.84
CA LEU A 222 18.54 7.29 12.46
C LEU A 222 17.34 6.34 12.34
N HIS A 223 16.16 6.90 12.09
CA HIS A 223 15.00 6.12 11.67
C HIS A 223 15.10 5.82 10.18
N VAL A 224 14.96 4.56 9.83
CA VAL A 224 14.95 4.09 8.44
C VAL A 224 13.64 3.34 8.20
N GLU A 225 12.77 3.90 7.36
CA GLU A 225 11.62 3.21 6.80
C GLU A 225 11.88 2.89 5.33
N LEU A 226 11.71 1.64 4.95
CA LEU A 226 11.89 1.15 3.59
C LEU A 226 10.58 0.61 3.03
N ILE A 227 10.26 1.02 1.79
CA ILE A 227 9.00 0.71 1.11
C ILE A 227 9.20 0.18 -0.32
N PRO A 228 10.12 -0.78 -0.57
CA PRO A 228 10.35 -1.28 -1.92
C PRO A 228 9.06 -1.85 -2.52
N LYS A 229 8.91 -1.65 -3.83
CA LYS A 229 7.81 -2.21 -4.62
C LYS A 229 8.36 -3.14 -5.70
N VAL A 230 7.73 -4.28 -5.87
CA VAL A 230 7.98 -5.22 -6.96
C VAL A 230 6.65 -5.45 -7.68
N ASN A 231 6.56 -5.17 -8.96
CA ASN A 231 5.30 -5.18 -9.70
C ASN A 231 4.19 -4.44 -8.95
N HIS A 232 4.51 -3.28 -8.38
CA HIS A 232 3.66 -2.42 -7.53
C HIS A 232 3.23 -3.01 -6.19
N TYR A 233 3.63 -4.22 -5.81
CA TYR A 233 3.39 -4.76 -4.48
C TYR A 233 4.45 -4.27 -3.50
N SER A 234 4.02 -3.56 -2.47
CA SER A 234 4.90 -2.93 -1.49
C SER A 234 5.03 -3.77 -0.23
N ALA A 235 6.27 -4.00 0.20
CA ALA A 235 6.58 -4.34 1.58
C ALA A 235 7.02 -3.08 2.35
N ARG A 236 6.89 -3.10 3.69
CA ARG A 236 7.36 -2.01 4.55
C ARG A 236 8.06 -2.55 5.78
N VAL A 237 9.12 -1.88 6.18
CA VAL A 237 9.86 -2.19 7.39
C VAL A 237 10.50 -0.92 7.97
N MET A 238 10.46 -0.78 9.29
CA MET A 238 11.12 0.28 10.04
C MET A 238 12.16 -0.29 10.96
N ARG A 239 13.38 0.30 10.99
CA ARG A 239 14.43 -0.01 11.95
C ARG A 239 15.13 1.26 12.42
N PRO A 240 15.39 1.38 13.73
CA PRO A 240 16.25 2.43 14.27
C PRO A 240 17.72 2.00 14.19
N PHE A 241 18.59 2.95 13.87
CA PHE A 241 20.05 2.80 13.96
C PHE A 241 20.61 3.88 14.87
N VAL A 242 21.46 3.51 15.82
CA VAL A 242 22.14 4.45 16.70
C VAL A 242 23.54 4.74 16.15
N VAL A 243 23.90 6.00 16.02
CA VAL A 243 25.27 6.39 15.63
C VAL A 243 26.19 6.25 16.84
N GLY A 244 26.97 5.19 16.85
CA GLY A 244 27.75 4.72 17.99
C GLY A 244 27.11 3.48 18.64
N LYS A 245 27.33 3.35 19.94
CA LYS A 245 26.80 2.22 20.70
C LYS A 245 25.39 2.43 21.18
N VAL A 246 24.58 1.39 21.07
CA VAL A 246 23.25 1.34 21.68
C VAL A 246 23.40 1.32 23.19
N SER A 247 22.79 2.26 23.90
CA SER A 247 22.84 2.30 25.38
C SER A 247 21.92 1.24 25.99
N ASP A 248 22.14 0.88 27.25
CA ASP A 248 21.28 -0.06 27.98
C ASP A 248 19.82 0.41 28.01
N ALA A 249 19.58 1.71 28.20
CA ALA A 249 18.21 2.28 28.16
C ALA A 249 17.53 2.11 26.80
N GLN A 250 18.27 2.33 25.71
CA GLN A 250 17.77 2.12 24.35
C GLN A 250 17.51 0.63 24.06
N GLN A 251 18.37 -0.26 24.58
CA GLN A 251 18.19 -1.71 24.44
C GLN A 251 16.92 -2.18 25.18
N VAL A 252 16.69 -1.69 26.41
CA VAL A 252 15.48 -2.00 27.19
C VAL A 252 14.23 -1.49 26.49
N LEU A 253 14.24 -0.24 25.98
CA LEU A 253 13.13 0.33 25.22
C LEU A 253 12.79 -0.53 23.99
N ALA A 254 13.81 -0.90 23.22
CA ALA A 254 13.64 -1.73 22.04
C ALA A 254 13.02 -3.10 22.40
N GLN A 255 13.50 -3.75 23.44
CA GLN A 255 12.95 -5.03 23.92
C GLN A 255 11.48 -4.91 24.33
N GLN A 256 11.10 -3.83 25.02
CA GLN A 256 9.72 -3.58 25.41
C GLN A 256 8.82 -3.39 24.19
N LEU A 257 9.22 -2.55 23.22
CA LEU A 257 8.49 -2.32 21.97
C LEU A 257 8.30 -3.62 21.19
N LEU A 258 9.36 -4.40 21.05
CA LEU A 258 9.33 -5.67 20.32
C LEU A 258 8.45 -6.71 21.01
N ALA A 259 8.51 -6.82 22.35
CA ALA A 259 7.64 -7.73 23.11
C ALA A 259 6.15 -7.36 22.97
N ILE A 260 5.83 -6.07 22.90
CA ILE A 260 4.46 -5.60 22.65
C ILE A 260 4.02 -5.97 21.22
N GLN A 261 4.88 -5.72 20.23
CA GLN A 261 4.60 -6.04 18.82
C GLN A 261 4.46 -7.53 18.60
N ASP A 262 5.25 -8.37 19.28
CA ASP A 262 5.16 -9.83 19.16
C ASP A 262 3.81 -10.36 19.63
N ARG A 263 3.28 -9.82 20.73
CA ARG A 263 1.93 -10.18 21.21
C ARG A 263 0.86 -9.74 20.21
N GLN A 264 0.98 -8.53 19.66
CA GLN A 264 0.06 -8.04 18.64
C GLN A 264 0.07 -8.92 17.38
N ILE A 265 1.25 -9.23 16.85
CA ILE A 265 1.41 -10.07 15.65
C ILE A 265 0.89 -11.49 15.90
N ALA A 266 1.19 -12.10 17.05
CA ALA A 266 0.72 -13.45 17.39
C ALA A 266 -0.82 -13.57 17.45
N ALA A 267 -1.51 -12.48 17.76
CA ALA A 267 -2.97 -12.44 17.80
C ALA A 267 -3.62 -12.28 16.42
N MET A 268 -2.87 -11.98 15.37
CA MET A 268 -3.40 -11.73 14.02
C MET A 268 -3.85 -13.03 13.34
N LYS A 269 -5.03 -13.51 13.70
CA LYS A 269 -5.66 -14.73 13.17
C LYS A 269 -6.95 -14.38 12.41
N PRO A 270 -7.38 -15.22 11.45
CA PRO A 270 -8.68 -15.07 10.81
C PRO A 270 -9.82 -15.01 11.84
N GLY A 271 -10.75 -14.08 11.65
CA GLY A 271 -11.90 -13.85 12.53
C GLY A 271 -11.63 -12.87 13.69
N MET A 272 -10.38 -12.54 14.02
CA MET A 272 -10.09 -11.50 15.01
C MET A 272 -10.53 -10.13 14.51
N LEU A 273 -11.08 -9.32 15.39
CA LEU A 273 -11.41 -7.92 15.08
C LEU A 273 -10.14 -7.06 15.08
N ALA A 274 -10.05 -6.14 14.14
CA ALA A 274 -8.88 -5.26 14.01
C ALA A 274 -8.67 -4.35 15.23
N ASN A 275 -9.75 -3.88 15.86
CA ASN A 275 -9.68 -3.10 17.11
C ASN A 275 -9.15 -3.93 18.29
N GLU A 276 -9.44 -5.23 18.37
CA GLU A 276 -8.87 -6.11 19.40
C GLU A 276 -7.36 -6.28 19.21
N VAL A 277 -6.91 -6.46 17.97
CA VAL A 277 -5.48 -6.52 17.64
C VAL A 277 -4.79 -5.18 17.90
N ASP A 278 -5.44 -4.05 17.60
CA ASP A 278 -4.93 -2.70 17.91
C ASP A 278 -4.76 -2.51 19.41
N ALA A 279 -5.77 -2.90 20.20
CA ALA A 279 -5.79 -2.72 21.67
C ALA A 279 -4.58 -3.39 22.35
N LEU A 280 -4.17 -4.59 21.88
CA LEU A 280 -3.00 -5.29 22.45
C LEU A 280 -1.72 -4.45 22.43
N ALA A 281 -1.54 -3.62 21.43
CA ALA A 281 -0.36 -2.77 21.31
C ALA A 281 -0.60 -1.39 21.93
N ARG A 282 -1.73 -0.77 21.62
CA ARG A 282 -2.08 0.58 22.09
C ARG A 282 -2.15 0.66 23.61
N GLU A 283 -2.90 -0.24 24.24
CA GLU A 283 -3.06 -0.27 25.69
C GLU A 283 -1.75 -0.60 26.40
N ALA A 284 -0.95 -1.52 25.85
CA ALA A 284 0.34 -1.87 26.43
C ALA A 284 1.32 -0.69 26.42
N LEU A 285 1.39 0.08 25.31
CA LEU A 285 2.23 1.28 25.24
C LEU A 285 1.79 2.39 26.19
N LEU A 286 0.49 2.59 26.36
CA LEU A 286 -0.04 3.59 27.26
C LEU A 286 0.14 3.18 28.74
N SER A 287 -0.20 1.93 29.08
CA SER A 287 -0.11 1.43 30.47
C SER A 287 1.31 1.28 30.98
N SER A 288 2.27 0.99 30.08
CA SER A 288 3.70 0.94 30.43
C SER A 288 4.34 2.33 30.55
N GLY A 289 3.63 3.41 30.21
CA GLY A 289 4.18 4.77 30.21
C GLY A 289 5.18 5.04 29.08
N LEU A 290 5.33 4.13 28.12
CA LEU A 290 6.20 4.34 26.96
C LEU A 290 5.70 5.47 26.05
N ARG A 291 4.38 5.69 26.06
CA ARG A 291 3.74 6.85 25.44
C ARG A 291 2.67 7.43 26.35
N SER A 292 2.55 8.75 26.36
CA SER A 292 1.50 9.48 27.10
C SER A 292 0.18 9.55 26.32
N ALA A 293 0.23 9.45 25.00
CA ALA A 293 -0.92 9.43 24.09
C ALA A 293 -0.61 8.60 22.85
N PHE A 294 -1.64 8.00 22.26
CA PHE A 294 -1.51 7.23 21.03
C PHE A 294 -2.64 7.62 20.06
N THR A 295 -2.33 8.44 19.08
CA THR A 295 -3.29 9.06 18.16
C THR A 295 -3.23 8.50 16.73
N ASN A 296 -2.21 7.72 16.41
CA ASN A 296 -2.06 7.07 15.11
C ASN A 296 -2.54 5.60 15.14
N VAL A 297 -2.67 4.99 13.97
CA VAL A 297 -2.99 3.56 13.81
C VAL A 297 -1.79 2.70 14.21
N THR A 298 -2.02 1.43 14.58
CA THR A 298 -0.94 0.46 14.88
C THR A 298 -0.56 -0.40 13.69
N GLY A 299 -1.28 -0.26 12.59
CA GLY A 299 -1.00 -0.93 11.33
C GLY A 299 -2.05 -0.62 10.27
N TYR A 300 -1.76 -1.00 9.04
CA TYR A 300 -2.65 -0.80 7.89
C TYR A 300 -2.32 -1.76 6.75
N THR A 301 -3.27 -1.93 5.83
CA THR A 301 -3.18 -2.85 4.70
C THR A 301 -1.97 -2.57 3.80
N LEU A 302 -1.30 -3.63 3.38
CA LEU A 302 -0.30 -3.63 2.30
C LEU A 302 -0.80 -4.43 1.10
N GLY A 303 -0.29 -4.09 -0.07
CA GLY A 303 -0.61 -4.78 -1.31
C GLY A 303 -0.09 -4.05 -2.53
N LEU A 304 -0.91 -4.02 -3.59
CA LEU A 304 -0.59 -3.35 -4.84
C LEU A 304 -0.89 -1.86 -4.73
N TYR A 305 0.14 -1.03 -4.92
CA TYR A 305 0.04 0.43 -4.93
C TYR A 305 0.78 1.02 -6.12
N THR A 306 0.05 1.73 -6.99
CA THR A 306 0.64 2.42 -8.13
C THR A 306 1.38 3.69 -7.71
N ARG A 307 0.97 4.29 -6.59
CA ARG A 307 1.62 5.43 -5.92
C ARG A 307 1.68 5.21 -4.41
N THR A 308 2.54 5.94 -3.73
CA THR A 308 2.71 5.94 -2.28
C THR A 308 2.90 7.37 -1.78
N PRO A 309 2.30 7.79 -0.66
CA PRO A 309 1.19 7.13 0.04
C PRO A 309 -0.15 7.29 -0.68
N ARG A 310 -1.11 6.41 -0.37
CA ARG A 310 -2.49 6.47 -0.88
C ARG A 310 -3.47 6.30 0.27
N PRO A 311 -4.70 6.90 0.25
CA PRO A 311 -5.74 6.57 1.23
C PRO A 311 -6.15 5.10 1.24
N SER A 312 -6.06 4.40 0.11
CA SER A 312 -6.28 2.95 0.05
C SER A 312 -5.29 2.14 0.89
N ASP A 313 -4.11 2.68 1.21
CA ASP A 313 -3.17 2.07 2.15
C ASP A 313 -3.77 1.93 3.56
N PHE A 314 -4.79 2.70 3.88
CA PHE A 314 -5.44 2.77 5.19
C PHE A 314 -6.83 2.15 5.22
N SER A 315 -7.28 1.52 4.15
CA SER A 315 -8.63 0.92 4.07
C SER A 315 -8.86 -0.17 5.12
N GLY A 316 -7.80 -0.92 5.46
CA GLY A 316 -7.80 -1.88 6.56
C GLY A 316 -6.85 -1.42 7.67
N ALA A 317 -7.13 -0.29 8.33
CA ALA A 317 -6.30 0.24 9.41
C ALA A 317 -6.70 -0.31 10.78
N PHE A 318 -5.71 -0.47 11.67
CA PHE A 318 -5.87 -0.93 13.05
C PHE A 318 -5.97 0.27 13.99
N HIS A 319 -7.17 0.49 14.53
CA HIS A 319 -7.48 1.58 15.45
C HIS A 319 -8.69 1.22 16.33
N PRO A 320 -9.01 1.96 17.42
CA PRO A 320 -10.08 1.59 18.36
C PRO A 320 -11.46 1.41 17.74
N GLY A 321 -11.76 2.09 16.62
CA GLY A 321 -13.04 1.98 15.91
C GLY A 321 -13.05 0.96 14.76
N ALA A 322 -12.01 0.16 14.60
CA ALA A 322 -11.89 -0.78 13.47
C ALA A 322 -12.67 -2.07 13.73
N CYS A 323 -13.92 -2.14 13.28
CA CYS A 323 -14.83 -3.27 13.52
C CYS A 323 -14.82 -4.33 12.39
N TRP A 324 -13.81 -4.32 11.52
CA TRP A 324 -13.65 -5.35 10.50
C TRP A 324 -12.82 -6.53 11.01
N GLN A 325 -13.00 -7.71 10.39
CA GLN A 325 -12.33 -8.94 10.76
C GLN A 325 -11.14 -9.24 9.85
N LEU A 326 -10.08 -9.81 10.42
CA LEU A 326 -8.95 -10.32 9.70
C LEU A 326 -9.34 -11.61 8.95
N GLU A 327 -8.83 -11.75 7.72
CA GLU A 327 -8.93 -12.97 6.94
C GLU A 327 -7.54 -13.52 6.63
N ALA A 328 -7.45 -14.84 6.41
CA ALA A 328 -6.19 -15.47 6.00
C ALA A 328 -5.67 -14.81 4.70
N ASP A 329 -4.35 -14.69 4.59
CA ASP A 329 -3.65 -14.08 3.46
C ASP A 329 -3.84 -12.57 3.28
N MET A 330 -4.49 -11.87 4.20
CA MET A 330 -4.34 -10.43 4.30
C MET A 330 -2.91 -10.09 4.72
N VAL A 331 -2.37 -8.97 4.22
CA VAL A 331 -1.01 -8.51 4.53
C VAL A 331 -1.05 -7.07 5.00
N PHE A 332 -0.30 -6.78 6.08
CA PHE A 332 -0.32 -5.49 6.77
C PHE A 332 1.09 -4.99 7.09
N HIS A 333 1.24 -3.68 7.14
CA HIS A 333 2.34 -3.00 7.81
C HIS A 333 1.96 -2.82 9.27
N MET A 334 2.62 -3.54 10.19
CA MET A 334 2.38 -3.42 11.63
C MET A 334 3.53 -2.66 12.25
N TYR A 335 3.28 -1.55 12.96
CA TYR A 335 4.34 -0.69 13.48
C TYR A 335 4.04 -0.10 14.85
N LEU A 336 5.10 0.08 15.64
CA LEU A 336 5.09 0.76 16.93
C LEU A 336 6.25 1.73 17.02
N SER A 337 6.05 2.84 17.74
CA SER A 337 7.10 3.82 18.00
C SER A 337 6.97 4.44 19.38
N ALA A 338 8.08 4.73 19.99
CA ALA A 338 8.22 5.53 21.23
C ALA A 338 9.65 6.05 21.36
N GLN A 339 9.81 7.24 21.91
CA GLN A 339 11.10 7.82 22.34
C GLN A 339 12.20 7.73 21.27
N GLY A 340 11.89 8.07 20.02
CA GLY A 340 12.83 8.08 18.89
C GLY A 340 13.02 6.71 18.22
N MET A 341 12.47 5.63 18.75
CA MET A 341 12.55 4.31 18.13
C MET A 341 11.26 3.88 17.49
N ALA A 342 11.35 3.32 16.28
CA ALA A 342 10.21 2.69 15.61
C ALA A 342 10.63 1.33 15.04
N PHE A 343 9.78 0.35 15.25
CA PHE A 343 9.90 -0.99 14.66
C PHE A 343 8.65 -1.33 13.88
N SER A 344 8.82 -1.88 12.69
CA SER A 344 7.69 -2.40 11.93
C SER A 344 8.04 -3.66 11.15
N GLU A 345 6.98 -4.37 10.75
CA GLU A 345 7.06 -5.59 9.96
C GLU A 345 5.99 -5.59 8.87
N THR A 346 6.30 -6.24 7.75
CA THR A 346 5.28 -6.71 6.81
C THR A 346 4.78 -8.06 7.31
N VAL A 347 3.49 -8.12 7.63
CA VAL A 347 2.88 -9.28 8.32
C VAL A 347 1.73 -9.84 7.49
N ARG A 348 1.76 -11.16 7.22
CA ARG A 348 0.66 -11.94 6.64
C ARG A 348 -0.16 -12.59 7.74
N VAL A 349 -1.48 -12.56 7.62
CA VAL A 349 -2.40 -13.27 8.51
C VAL A 349 -2.42 -14.76 8.17
N THR A 350 -2.20 -15.62 9.17
CA THR A 350 -2.29 -17.08 9.03
C THR A 350 -3.14 -17.68 10.14
N ALA A 351 -3.55 -18.94 10.01
CA ALA A 351 -4.30 -19.65 11.05
C ALA A 351 -3.52 -19.73 12.38
N ALA A 352 -2.19 -19.72 12.33
CA ALA A 352 -1.33 -19.78 13.52
C ALA A 352 -1.07 -18.42 14.17
N GLY A 353 -1.42 -17.30 13.51
CA GLY A 353 -1.09 -15.93 13.89
C GLY A 353 -0.45 -15.20 12.73
N GLY A 354 0.09 -14.00 12.98
CA GLY A 354 0.80 -13.25 11.96
C GLY A 354 2.16 -13.87 11.59
N GLU A 355 2.38 -14.10 10.30
CA GLU A 355 3.68 -14.48 9.72
C GLU A 355 4.41 -13.23 9.26
N ARG A 356 5.58 -12.94 9.81
CA ARG A 356 6.42 -11.85 9.32
C ARG A 356 7.05 -12.24 7.98
N LEU A 357 6.87 -11.41 6.96
CA LEU A 357 7.52 -11.56 5.66
C LEU A 357 8.90 -10.89 5.66
N THR A 358 9.11 -9.84 6.45
CA THR A 358 10.41 -9.24 6.74
C THR A 358 11.17 -10.07 7.77
N ARG A 359 12.47 -10.29 7.55
CA ARG A 359 13.30 -11.24 8.32
C ARG A 359 14.56 -10.63 8.91
N VAL A 360 14.86 -9.36 8.60
CA VAL A 360 15.99 -8.64 9.18
C VAL A 360 15.91 -8.62 10.72
N ALA A 361 17.07 -8.62 11.38
CA ALA A 361 17.17 -8.61 12.83
C ALA A 361 16.29 -7.53 13.47
N ARG A 362 15.61 -7.89 14.55
CA ARG A 362 14.70 -7.02 15.31
C ARG A 362 15.41 -6.49 16.54
N GLN A 363 16.28 -5.52 16.30
CA GLN A 363 17.05 -4.81 17.32
C GLN A 363 17.46 -3.46 16.75
N PRO A 364 17.84 -2.48 17.57
CA PRO A 364 18.50 -1.28 17.09
C PRO A 364 19.82 -1.65 16.40
N GLY A 365 20.07 -1.09 15.22
CA GLY A 365 21.38 -1.21 14.57
C GLY A 365 22.40 -0.24 15.20
N GLU A 366 23.70 -0.55 15.07
CA GLU A 366 24.79 0.36 15.43
C GLU A 366 25.48 0.85 14.15
N LEU A 367 25.66 2.16 14.01
CA LEU A 367 26.43 2.77 12.94
C LEU A 367 27.79 3.24 13.49
N ALA A 368 28.83 3.14 12.69
CA ALA A 368 30.15 3.61 13.13
C ALA A 368 30.12 5.11 13.47
N ALA A 369 30.74 5.47 14.60
CA ALA A 369 30.79 6.85 15.12
C ALA A 369 31.96 7.66 14.59
N SER A 370 32.89 7.02 13.86
CA SER A 370 34.07 7.62 13.24
C SER A 370 34.47 6.83 12.02
#